data_0adb069ebb549731e1d1dd149bb7122c
#
_entry.id   0adb069ebb549731e1d1dd149bb7122c
#
_cell.length_a   1.000
_cell.length_b   1.000
_cell.length_c   1.000
_cell.angle_alpha   90.00
_cell.angle_beta   90.00
_cell.angle_gamma   90.00
#
_symmetry.space_group_name_H-M   'P 1'
#
loop_
_entity.id
_entity.type
_entity.pdbx_description
1 polymer ?
#
loop_
_entity_poly.entity_id
_entity_poly.type
_entity_poly.pdbx_seq_one_letter_code
_entity_poly.pdbx_strand_id
1 'polypeptide(L)'
;LRNKALDFLARREYSVKELRNKISKYSDNSEEVGDVISELIKNNLLSDERYAQAVIQQKYQSGYGPNHIEMYLREKGIEQELFNMHSDEFDWVESCKDLAKKKLRSKLPEGKEKEKILRFLSYRGFNYEIIKSALNNLD
;
A
#
# COMPACT_ATOMS: atom_id res chain seq x y z
N LEU A 1 -6.34 -3.38 -28.28
CA LEU A 1 -5.61 -2.95 -27.06
C LEU A 1 -6.55 -2.64 -25.89
N ARG A 2 -7.69 -1.98 -26.18
CA ARG A 2 -8.68 -1.65 -25.17
C ARG A 2 -9.21 -2.91 -24.47
N ASN A 3 -9.53 -3.94 -25.22
CA ASN A 3 -10.03 -5.19 -24.66
C ASN A 3 -9.00 -5.86 -23.74
N LYS A 4 -7.73 -5.76 -24.08
CA LYS A 4 -6.65 -6.28 -23.26
C LYS A 4 -6.57 -5.53 -21.93
N ALA A 5 -6.70 -4.21 -21.97
CA ALA A 5 -6.73 -3.40 -20.75
C ALA A 5 -7.92 -3.74 -19.87
N LEU A 6 -9.10 -3.92 -20.48
CA LEU A 6 -10.31 -4.30 -19.73
C LEU A 6 -10.16 -5.69 -19.09
N ASP A 7 -9.49 -6.62 -19.75
CA ASP A 7 -9.22 -7.94 -19.18
C ASP A 7 -8.38 -7.82 -17.90
N PHE A 8 -7.36 -6.97 -17.89
CA PHE A 8 -6.58 -6.73 -16.69
C PHE A 8 -7.44 -6.10 -15.58
N LEU A 9 -8.21 -5.07 -15.92
CA LEU A 9 -9.04 -4.36 -14.95
C LEU A 9 -10.18 -5.21 -14.39
N ALA A 10 -10.61 -6.23 -15.14
CA ALA A 10 -11.62 -7.17 -14.65
C ALA A 10 -11.10 -8.02 -13.49
N ARG A 11 -9.79 -8.18 -13.37
CA ARG A 11 -9.16 -9.01 -12.32
C ARG A 11 -8.88 -8.24 -11.04
N ARG A 12 -8.48 -6.96 -11.16
CA ARG A 12 -8.19 -6.10 -10.00
C ARG A 12 -8.06 -4.66 -10.45
N GLU A 13 -7.98 -3.76 -9.47
CA GLU A 13 -7.60 -2.38 -9.74
C GLU A 13 -6.13 -2.31 -10.13
N TYR A 14 -5.81 -1.38 -11.01
CA TYR A 14 -4.44 -1.07 -11.42
C TYR A 14 -4.21 0.42 -11.24
N SER A 15 -2.98 0.81 -10.95
CA SER A 15 -2.63 2.22 -11.09
C SER A 15 -2.49 2.54 -12.58
N VAL A 16 -2.61 3.83 -12.92
CA VAL A 16 -2.44 4.29 -14.30
C VAL A 16 -1.06 3.86 -14.82
N LYS A 17 -0.03 4.07 -14.02
CA LYS A 17 1.35 3.69 -14.37
C LYS A 17 1.48 2.20 -14.64
N GLU A 18 0.92 1.37 -13.75
CA GLU A 18 0.96 -0.09 -13.90
C GLU A 18 0.28 -0.55 -15.18
N LEU A 19 -0.93 -0.05 -15.42
CA LEU A 19 -1.69 -0.48 -16.58
C LEU A 19 -1.02 -0.03 -17.88
N ARG A 20 -0.51 1.22 -17.91
CA ARG A 20 0.23 1.71 -19.06
C ARG A 20 1.42 0.79 -19.38
N ASN A 21 2.17 0.41 -18.37
CA ASN A 21 3.32 -0.49 -18.55
C ASN A 21 2.89 -1.88 -19.04
N LYS A 22 1.77 -2.38 -18.52
CA LYS A 22 1.24 -3.69 -18.92
C LYS A 22 0.81 -3.72 -20.37
N ILE A 23 0.01 -2.74 -20.79
CA ILE A 23 -0.54 -2.74 -22.15
C ILE A 23 0.45 -2.26 -23.21
N SER A 24 1.50 -1.54 -22.79
CA SER A 24 2.56 -1.10 -23.70
C SER A 24 3.27 -2.28 -24.38
N LYS A 25 3.22 -3.45 -23.77
CA LYS A 25 3.82 -4.67 -24.34
C LYS A 25 3.03 -5.22 -25.51
N TYR A 26 1.81 -4.75 -25.71
CA TYR A 26 0.90 -5.25 -26.74
C TYR A 26 0.68 -4.26 -27.86
N SER A 27 1.43 -3.15 -27.90
CA SER A 27 1.34 -2.14 -28.95
C SER A 27 2.69 -1.44 -29.12
N ASP A 28 3.08 -1.21 -30.36
CA ASP A 28 4.28 -0.43 -30.68
C ASP A 28 3.96 1.08 -30.80
N ASN A 29 2.70 1.44 -30.67
CA ASN A 29 2.23 2.81 -30.86
C ASN A 29 1.91 3.44 -29.51
N SER A 30 2.79 4.33 -29.04
CA SER A 30 2.62 4.99 -27.74
C SER A 30 1.39 5.90 -27.70
N GLU A 31 1.00 6.46 -28.84
CA GLU A 31 -0.19 7.30 -28.94
C GLU A 31 -1.46 6.46 -28.70
N GLU A 32 -1.52 5.27 -29.27
CA GLU A 32 -2.62 4.33 -29.05
C GLU A 32 -2.73 3.96 -27.57
N VAL A 33 -1.61 3.68 -26.93
CA VAL A 33 -1.57 3.36 -25.49
C VAL A 33 -2.13 4.54 -24.69
N GLY A 34 -1.67 5.75 -24.99
CA GLY A 34 -2.13 6.96 -24.30
C GLY A 34 -3.63 7.19 -24.46
N ASP A 35 -4.14 6.97 -25.67
CA ASP A 35 -5.56 7.14 -25.96
C ASP A 35 -6.43 6.16 -25.19
N VAL A 36 -6.00 4.89 -25.11
CA VAL A 36 -6.71 3.86 -24.34
C VAL A 36 -6.73 4.24 -22.85
N ILE A 37 -5.59 4.62 -22.31
CA ILE A 37 -5.48 5.03 -20.89
C ILE A 37 -6.41 6.22 -20.60
N SER A 38 -6.39 7.24 -21.46
CA SER A 38 -7.22 8.44 -21.30
C SER A 38 -8.70 8.11 -21.32
N GLU A 39 -9.12 7.24 -22.23
CA GLU A 39 -10.51 6.81 -22.34
C GLU A 39 -10.96 6.07 -21.10
N LEU A 40 -10.13 5.17 -20.59
CA LEU A 40 -10.44 4.40 -19.39
C LEU A 40 -10.56 5.29 -18.15
N ILE A 41 -9.69 6.29 -18.03
CA ILE A 41 -9.77 7.27 -16.94
C ILE A 41 -11.07 8.06 -17.04
N LYS A 42 -11.36 8.56 -18.23
CA LYS A 42 -12.56 9.38 -18.47
C LYS A 42 -13.83 8.64 -18.11
N ASN A 43 -13.89 7.35 -18.41
CA ASN A 43 -15.07 6.51 -18.11
C ASN A 43 -15.03 5.88 -16.72
N ASN A 44 -14.09 6.31 -15.89
CA ASN A 44 -13.95 5.86 -14.50
C ASN A 44 -13.69 4.35 -14.36
N LEU A 45 -13.16 3.73 -15.40
CA LEU A 45 -12.76 2.33 -15.40
C LEU A 45 -11.35 2.14 -14.84
N LEU A 46 -10.56 3.21 -14.85
CA LEU A 46 -9.19 3.24 -14.33
C LEU A 46 -9.09 4.44 -13.39
N SER A 47 -8.69 4.19 -12.14
CA SER A 47 -8.65 5.24 -11.12
C SER A 47 -7.53 5.00 -10.13
N ASP A 48 -6.56 5.92 -10.09
CA ASP A 48 -5.48 5.88 -9.11
C ASP A 48 -6.03 6.00 -7.68
N GLU A 49 -7.09 6.77 -7.49
CA GLU A 49 -7.71 6.93 -6.17
C GLU A 49 -8.29 5.62 -5.65
N ARG A 50 -9.04 4.90 -6.49
CA ARG A 50 -9.57 3.59 -6.10
C ARG A 50 -8.46 2.59 -5.86
N TYR A 51 -7.42 2.63 -6.72
CA TYR A 51 -6.26 1.76 -6.55
C TYR A 51 -5.61 2.00 -5.19
N ALA A 52 -5.38 3.27 -4.85
CA ALA A 52 -4.75 3.65 -3.58
C ALA A 52 -5.58 3.14 -2.40
N GLN A 53 -6.89 3.34 -2.43
CA GLN A 53 -7.78 2.89 -1.35
C GLN A 53 -7.72 1.37 -1.16
N ALA A 54 -7.72 0.62 -2.26
CA ALA A 54 -7.65 -0.84 -2.19
C ALA A 54 -6.32 -1.31 -1.62
N VAL A 55 -5.21 -0.71 -2.04
CA VAL A 55 -3.87 -1.04 -1.54
C VAL A 55 -3.74 -0.72 -0.05
N ILE A 56 -4.18 0.46 0.35
CA ILE A 56 -4.09 0.89 1.76
C ILE A 56 -4.85 -0.09 2.65
N GLN A 57 -6.09 -0.42 2.28
CA GLN A 57 -6.91 -1.35 3.07
C GLN A 57 -6.25 -2.72 3.19
N GLN A 58 -5.80 -3.27 2.08
CA GLN A 58 -5.16 -4.59 2.07
C GLN A 58 -3.90 -4.61 2.94
N LYS A 59 -3.05 -3.62 2.77
CA LYS A 59 -1.77 -3.58 3.50
C LYS A 59 -1.96 -3.25 4.98
N TYR A 60 -2.91 -2.39 5.30
CA TYR A 60 -3.28 -2.11 6.68
C TYR A 60 -3.73 -3.39 7.39
N GLN A 61 -4.61 -4.15 6.78
CA GLN A 61 -5.09 -5.43 7.32
C GLN A 61 -3.98 -6.48 7.43
N SER A 62 -2.98 -6.40 6.58
CA SER A 62 -1.85 -7.33 6.57
C SER A 62 -0.73 -6.93 7.54
N GLY A 63 -0.89 -5.85 8.29
CA GLY A 63 0.07 -5.44 9.30
C GLY A 63 1.22 -4.60 8.80
N TYR A 64 1.03 -3.86 7.69
CA TYR A 64 2.03 -2.90 7.23
C TYR A 64 1.74 -1.51 7.79
N GLY A 65 2.80 -0.74 8.00
CA GLY A 65 2.69 0.62 8.52
C GLY A 65 2.66 1.68 7.43
N PRO A 66 2.37 2.93 7.82
CA PRO A 66 2.16 4.00 6.85
C PRO A 66 3.38 4.28 5.96
N ASN A 67 4.60 4.19 6.48
CA ASN A 67 5.80 4.45 5.68
C ASN A 67 5.97 3.46 4.54
N HIS A 68 5.70 2.18 4.81
CA HIS A 68 5.76 1.14 3.79
C HIS A 68 4.70 1.37 2.72
N ILE A 69 3.48 1.67 3.14
CA ILE A 69 2.35 1.86 2.23
C ILE A 69 2.59 3.08 1.33
N GLU A 70 3.06 4.20 1.91
CA GLU A 70 3.38 5.40 1.14
C GLU A 70 4.44 5.13 0.07
N MET A 71 5.51 4.43 0.45
CA MET A 71 6.58 4.09 -0.49
C MET A 71 6.06 3.21 -1.62
N TYR A 72 5.25 2.22 -1.29
CA TYR A 72 4.65 1.33 -2.27
C TYR A 72 3.79 2.11 -3.27
N LEU A 73 2.93 3.00 -2.76
CA LEU A 73 2.05 3.81 -3.62
C LEU A 73 2.85 4.76 -4.50
N ARG A 74 3.91 5.35 -3.96
CA ARG A 74 4.78 6.23 -4.74
C ARG A 74 5.43 5.50 -5.90
N GLU A 75 5.89 4.27 -5.67
CA GLU A 75 6.46 3.42 -6.73
C GLU A 75 5.44 3.09 -7.82
N LYS A 76 4.17 3.03 -7.45
CA LYS A 76 3.08 2.77 -8.40
C LYS A 76 2.58 4.04 -9.10
N GLY A 77 3.25 5.16 -8.86
CA GLY A 77 2.92 6.42 -9.52
C GLY A 77 1.71 7.15 -8.95
N ILE A 78 1.33 6.84 -7.71
CA ILE A 78 0.17 7.48 -7.07
C ILE A 78 0.61 8.80 -6.45
N GLU A 79 -0.11 9.88 -6.79
CA GLU A 79 0.14 11.19 -6.21
C GLU A 79 -0.32 11.24 -4.76
N GLN A 80 0.46 11.93 -3.94
CA GLN A 80 0.24 11.98 -2.49
C GLN A 80 -1.11 12.59 -2.12
N GLU A 81 -1.66 13.46 -2.96
CA GLU A 81 -2.96 14.10 -2.74
C GLU A 81 -4.13 13.12 -2.81
N LEU A 82 -3.91 11.93 -3.36
CA LEU A 82 -4.97 10.95 -3.53
C LEU A 82 -5.19 10.05 -2.33
N PHE A 83 -4.38 10.16 -1.29
CA PHE A 83 -4.52 9.33 -0.09
C PHE A 83 -4.11 10.10 1.16
N ASN A 84 -4.63 9.65 2.31
CA ASN A 84 -4.32 10.24 3.61
C ASN A 84 -4.06 9.15 4.65
N MET A 85 -2.81 9.01 5.06
CA MET A 85 -2.38 8.03 6.06
C MET A 85 -2.71 8.43 7.49
N HIS A 86 -3.12 9.68 7.70
CA HIS A 86 -3.37 10.21 9.04
C HIS A 86 -4.85 10.40 9.33
N SER A 87 -5.73 9.81 8.51
CA SER A 87 -7.17 9.87 8.75
C SER A 87 -7.56 8.99 9.95
N ASP A 88 -8.73 9.26 10.51
CA ASP A 88 -9.25 8.51 11.65
C ASP A 88 -9.61 7.05 11.32
N GLU A 89 -9.57 6.70 10.04
CA GLU A 89 -9.81 5.32 9.60
C GLU A 89 -8.74 4.34 10.08
N PHE A 90 -7.54 4.85 10.41
CA PHE A 90 -6.40 4.01 10.71
C PHE A 90 -5.90 4.25 12.12
N ASP A 91 -5.76 3.15 12.86
CA ASP A 91 -5.11 3.17 14.16
C ASP A 91 -3.77 2.46 14.03
N TRP A 92 -2.73 3.22 13.69
CA TRP A 92 -1.41 2.66 13.43
C TRP A 92 -0.76 2.08 14.68
N VAL A 93 -1.00 2.66 15.83
CA VAL A 93 -0.47 2.14 17.10
C VAL A 93 -1.08 0.79 17.40
N GLU A 94 -2.39 0.66 17.28
CA GLU A 94 -3.08 -0.62 17.51
C GLU A 94 -2.66 -1.68 16.50
N SER A 95 -2.53 -1.29 15.23
CA SER A 95 -2.06 -2.20 14.19
C SER A 95 -0.65 -2.71 14.48
N CYS A 96 0.24 -1.82 14.88
CA CYS A 96 1.61 -2.15 15.26
C CYS A 96 1.65 -3.06 16.48
N LYS A 97 0.82 -2.77 17.47
CA LYS A 97 0.70 -3.56 18.70
C LYS A 97 0.25 -4.99 18.40
N ASP A 98 -0.77 -5.16 17.56
CA ASP A 98 -1.26 -6.48 17.18
C ASP A 98 -0.19 -7.29 16.45
N LEU A 99 0.55 -6.65 15.56
CA LEU A 99 1.65 -7.29 14.85
C LEU A 99 2.77 -7.70 15.82
N ALA A 100 3.11 -6.82 16.76
CA ALA A 100 4.14 -7.10 17.76
C ALA A 100 3.74 -8.29 18.65
N LYS A 101 2.48 -8.34 19.07
CA LYS A 101 1.97 -9.46 19.89
C LYS A 101 2.10 -10.80 19.18
N LYS A 102 1.75 -10.84 17.90
CA LYS A 102 1.87 -12.06 17.10
C LYS A 102 3.32 -12.50 16.98
N LYS A 103 4.23 -11.56 16.79
CA LYS A 103 5.65 -11.86 16.64
C LYS A 103 6.27 -12.32 17.96
N LEU A 104 5.90 -11.71 19.06
CA LEU A 104 6.45 -11.99 20.39
C LEU A 104 5.80 -13.18 21.09
N ARG A 105 4.63 -13.62 20.64
CA ARG A 105 3.90 -14.75 21.23
C ARG A 105 3.69 -14.61 22.73
N SER A 106 3.20 -13.46 23.16
CA SER A 106 2.89 -13.12 24.56
C SER A 106 4.10 -12.93 25.47
N LYS A 107 5.29 -12.85 24.93
CA LYS A 107 6.50 -12.54 25.71
C LYS A 107 6.81 -11.06 25.61
N LEU A 108 7.24 -10.47 26.70
CA LEU A 108 7.77 -9.11 26.67
C LEU A 108 9.20 -9.15 26.10
N PRO A 109 9.55 -8.24 25.18
CA PRO A 109 10.87 -8.26 24.59
C PRO A 109 11.95 -7.80 25.57
N GLU A 110 13.03 -8.57 25.65
CA GLU A 110 14.19 -8.26 26.48
C GLU A 110 15.48 -8.43 25.69
N GLY A 111 16.44 -7.56 25.93
CA GLY A 111 17.77 -7.66 25.33
C GLY A 111 17.73 -7.65 23.82
N LYS A 112 18.31 -8.68 23.21
CA LYS A 112 18.39 -8.79 21.74
C LYS A 112 17.04 -8.94 21.07
N GLU A 113 16.04 -9.50 21.79
CA GLU A 113 14.69 -9.62 21.26
C GLU A 113 14.05 -8.25 21.06
N LYS A 114 14.35 -7.31 21.95
CA LYS A 114 13.86 -5.94 21.84
C LYS A 114 14.39 -5.29 20.57
N GLU A 115 15.66 -5.46 20.27
CA GLU A 115 16.27 -4.92 19.04
C GLU A 115 15.65 -5.55 17.79
N LYS A 116 15.42 -6.85 17.84
CA LYS A 116 14.81 -7.58 16.72
C LYS A 116 13.40 -7.10 16.44
N ILE A 117 12.59 -6.93 17.47
CA ILE A 117 11.21 -6.48 17.29
C ILE A 117 11.17 -5.04 16.75
N LEU A 118 12.06 -4.18 17.24
CA LEU A 118 12.15 -2.80 16.74
C LEU A 118 12.46 -2.77 15.25
N ARG A 119 13.44 -3.56 14.82
CA ARG A 119 13.81 -3.64 13.40
C ARG A 119 12.69 -4.23 12.55
N PHE A 120 12.03 -5.26 13.06
CA PHE A 120 10.92 -5.91 12.38
C PHE A 120 9.79 -4.91 12.13
N LEU A 121 9.37 -4.19 13.17
CA LEU A 121 8.29 -3.22 13.06
C LEU A 121 8.66 -2.02 12.19
N SER A 122 9.90 -1.57 12.30
CA SER A 122 10.42 -0.50 11.44
C SER A 122 10.41 -0.92 9.96
N TYR A 123 10.84 -2.15 9.68
CA TYR A 123 10.85 -2.71 8.33
C TYR A 123 9.43 -2.81 7.76
N ARG A 124 8.44 -3.11 8.62
CA ARG A 124 7.03 -3.16 8.22
C ARG A 124 6.43 -1.78 7.93
N GLY A 125 7.16 -0.72 8.24
CA GLY A 125 6.75 0.63 7.87
C GLY A 125 6.23 1.49 9.01
N PHE A 126 6.41 1.08 10.26
CA PHE A 126 6.01 1.88 11.42
C PHE A 126 7.19 2.77 11.87
N ASN A 127 6.91 4.03 12.16
CA ASN A 127 7.96 4.93 12.64
C ASN A 127 8.24 4.68 14.14
N TYR A 128 9.30 5.30 14.63
CA TYR A 128 9.75 5.09 16.02
C TYR A 128 8.68 5.44 17.05
N GLU A 129 7.97 6.53 16.84
CA GLU A 129 6.94 6.97 17.80
C GLU A 129 5.78 5.98 17.89
N ILE A 130 5.34 5.47 16.74
CA ILE A 130 4.29 4.44 16.69
C ILE A 130 4.77 3.19 17.40
N ILE A 131 5.99 2.74 17.10
CA ILE A 131 6.58 1.53 17.69
C ILE A 131 6.67 1.70 19.21
N LYS A 132 7.18 2.83 19.66
CA LYS A 132 7.34 3.12 21.09
C LYS A 132 5.99 3.06 21.80
N SER A 133 4.97 3.73 21.26
CA SER A 133 3.62 3.69 21.82
C SER A 133 3.05 2.28 21.86
N ALA A 134 3.24 1.53 20.78
CA ALA A 134 2.74 0.16 20.67
C ALA A 134 3.39 -0.76 21.71
N LEU A 135 4.72 -0.68 21.87
CA LEU A 135 5.45 -1.54 22.81
C LEU A 135 5.20 -1.16 24.27
N ASN A 136 4.95 0.12 24.55
CA ASN A 136 4.64 0.56 25.91
C ASN A 136 3.26 0.11 26.37
N ASN A 137 2.40 -0.31 25.46
CA ASN A 137 1.02 -0.74 25.75
C ASN A 137 0.78 -2.22 25.48
N LEU A 138 1.82 -3.03 25.57
CA LEU A 138 1.79 -4.47 25.27
C LEU A 138 1.25 -5.33 26.41
N ASP A 139 0.25 -4.98 27.07
CA ASP A 139 -0.30 -5.80 28.18
C ASP A 139 -1.31 -6.84 27.70
#